data_eb9e960556fa06f577b9e2915912b0dd
#
_entry.id   eb9e960556fa06f577b9e2915912b0dd
#
_cell.length_a   1.000
_cell.length_b   1.000
_cell.length_c   1.000
_cell.angle_alpha   90.00
_cell.angle_beta   90.00
_cell.angle_gamma   90.00
#
_symmetry.space_group_name_H-M   'P 1'
#
loop_
_entity.id
_entity.type
_entity.pdbx_description
1 polymer ?
#
loop_
_entity_poly.entity_id
_entity_poly.type
_entity_poly.pdbx_seq_one_letter_code
_entity_poly.pdbx_strand_id
1 'polypeptide(L)'
;MNDNKKITYADAGVDVNRGYESVAKIKAHAASTFNKNVLQGLGSFGGFYSLDGENGDVLVAGTDGVGTKLKYAFLSGRNDTVGIDCVAMCVNDIVCQGAKPLLFLDYIATGRINPDVVADVVKGVSEGCKQAGCALVGGETAEMPSMYGAGEYDLAGFSVGIVKRDKIINGQTITPGCALVGLASSGLHSNGFSLVRRLLGEDVEKLEADRSVGASLLDSILTPTRIYVKSVLELAAEFDILGLANITGGGFIENIPRIFPDGVGCKVDVRSFPRPDIFELLAQKSNLSDAELYNTFNMGIGMVAALKPDVADSFVRRATALGEKAYVIGETVAGEGVIL
;
A
#
# COMPACT_ATOMS: atom_id res chain seq x y z
N MET A 1 -18.63 -32.94 10.60
CA MET A 1 -17.35 -33.12 9.88
C MET A 1 -16.88 -31.73 9.50
N ASN A 2 -16.00 -31.14 10.32
CA ASN A 2 -15.42 -29.83 9.98
C ASN A 2 -14.36 -30.09 8.92
N ASP A 3 -14.67 -29.79 7.67
CA ASP A 3 -13.66 -29.71 6.64
C ASP A 3 -12.78 -28.48 6.95
N ASN A 4 -11.65 -28.75 7.59
CA ASN A 4 -10.58 -27.79 7.90
C ASN A 4 -9.83 -27.46 6.59
N LYS A 5 -10.56 -27.15 5.50
CA LYS A 5 -9.97 -26.83 4.20
C LYS A 5 -9.37 -25.43 4.27
N LYS A 6 -8.07 -25.35 4.01
CA LYS A 6 -7.34 -24.12 3.84
C LYS A 6 -7.91 -23.34 2.64
N ILE A 7 -8.15 -22.04 2.83
CA ILE A 7 -8.62 -21.14 1.78
C ILE A 7 -7.50 -20.14 1.46
N THR A 8 -6.95 -20.24 0.24
CA THR A 8 -5.79 -19.46 -0.20
C THR A 8 -6.22 -18.28 -1.09
N TYR A 9 -5.27 -17.38 -1.37
CA TYR A 9 -5.46 -16.27 -2.30
C TYR A 9 -5.73 -16.76 -3.74
N ALA A 10 -5.11 -17.89 -4.13
CA ALA A 10 -5.39 -18.56 -5.40
C ALA A 10 -6.83 -19.10 -5.48
N ASP A 11 -7.37 -19.64 -4.37
CA ASP A 11 -8.78 -20.09 -4.31
C ASP A 11 -9.76 -18.90 -4.46
N ALA A 12 -9.31 -17.68 -4.20
CA ALA A 12 -10.05 -16.44 -4.41
C ALA A 12 -9.87 -15.86 -5.83
N GLY A 13 -9.18 -16.58 -6.73
CA GLY A 13 -9.04 -16.23 -8.15
C GLY A 13 -7.84 -15.34 -8.48
N VAL A 14 -6.91 -15.14 -7.54
CA VAL A 14 -5.71 -14.31 -7.76
C VAL A 14 -4.48 -15.20 -7.95
N ASP A 15 -3.86 -15.13 -9.12
CA ASP A 15 -2.62 -15.83 -9.46
C ASP A 15 -1.46 -14.82 -9.51
N VAL A 16 -0.72 -14.73 -8.43
CA VAL A 16 0.42 -13.81 -8.27
C VAL A 16 1.53 -14.12 -9.29
N ASN A 17 1.75 -15.41 -9.61
CA ASN A 17 2.81 -15.82 -10.55
C ASN A 17 2.56 -15.29 -11.97
N ARG A 18 1.29 -15.22 -12.40
CA ARG A 18 0.92 -14.59 -13.68
C ARG A 18 1.24 -13.10 -13.70
N GLY A 19 1.10 -12.42 -12.56
CA GLY A 19 1.53 -11.04 -12.39
C GLY A 19 3.02 -10.88 -12.65
N TYR A 20 3.85 -11.71 -12.00
CA TYR A 20 5.31 -11.68 -12.19
C TYR A 20 5.73 -12.01 -13.62
N GLU A 21 5.12 -13.02 -14.23
CA GLU A 21 5.38 -13.37 -15.63
C GLU A 21 5.04 -12.19 -16.57
N SER A 22 3.92 -11.51 -16.33
CA SER A 22 3.52 -10.33 -17.09
C SER A 22 4.55 -9.20 -16.95
N VAL A 23 4.98 -8.89 -15.71
CA VAL A 23 6.03 -7.87 -15.46
C VAL A 23 7.32 -8.23 -16.18
N ALA A 24 7.75 -9.49 -16.15
CA ALA A 24 8.94 -9.94 -16.86
C ALA A 24 8.83 -9.71 -18.38
N LYS A 25 7.66 -9.97 -18.98
CA LYS A 25 7.41 -9.78 -20.42
C LYS A 25 7.37 -8.31 -20.83
N ILE A 26 6.78 -7.42 -20.03
CA ILE A 26 6.65 -6.00 -20.38
C ILE A 26 7.94 -5.21 -20.12
N LYS A 27 8.85 -5.72 -19.30
CA LYS A 27 10.08 -5.01 -18.87
C LYS A 27 10.93 -4.52 -20.06
N ALA A 28 11.11 -5.36 -21.07
CA ALA A 28 11.87 -4.99 -22.28
C ALA A 28 11.15 -3.92 -23.09
N HIS A 29 9.82 -3.97 -23.21
CA HIS A 29 9.03 -2.96 -23.92
C HIS A 29 9.11 -1.61 -23.21
N ALA A 30 8.96 -1.58 -21.90
CA ALA A 30 9.11 -0.34 -21.12
C ALA A 30 10.53 0.23 -21.27
N ALA A 31 11.57 -0.60 -21.12
CA ALA A 31 12.95 -0.19 -21.25
C ALA A 31 13.29 0.39 -22.64
N SER A 32 12.63 -0.04 -23.72
CA SER A 32 12.82 0.50 -25.07
C SER A 32 12.43 1.99 -25.21
N THR A 33 11.65 2.53 -24.27
CA THR A 33 11.22 3.94 -24.24
C THR A 33 12.14 4.83 -23.39
N PHE A 34 13.11 4.23 -22.67
CA PHE A 34 13.93 4.96 -21.72
C PHE A 34 14.96 5.85 -22.41
N ASN A 35 15.11 7.03 -21.89
CA ASN A 35 16.17 7.97 -22.24
C ASN A 35 17.10 8.20 -21.05
N LYS A 36 18.11 9.05 -21.20
CA LYS A 36 19.11 9.35 -20.17
C LYS A 36 18.54 9.94 -18.87
N ASN A 37 17.30 10.41 -18.89
CA ASN A 37 16.65 11.02 -17.73
C ASN A 37 15.88 10.00 -16.88
N VAL A 38 15.63 8.79 -17.38
CA VAL A 38 15.02 7.71 -16.60
C VAL A 38 16.09 7.12 -15.70
N LEU A 39 16.00 7.37 -14.40
CA LEU A 39 16.98 6.91 -13.42
C LEU A 39 16.68 5.50 -12.94
N GLN A 40 15.40 5.17 -12.82
CA GLN A 40 14.92 3.85 -12.42
C GLN A 40 13.56 3.58 -13.04
N GLY A 41 13.40 2.40 -13.61
CA GLY A 41 12.17 1.94 -14.25
C GLY A 41 11.41 0.93 -13.41
N LEU A 42 10.85 -0.11 -14.05
CA LEU A 42 10.03 -1.12 -13.42
C LEU A 42 10.78 -1.92 -12.34
N GLY A 43 10.18 -2.01 -11.14
CA GLY A 43 10.70 -2.81 -10.00
C GLY A 43 10.85 -2.06 -8.70
N SER A 44 10.87 -0.70 -8.71
CA SER A 44 10.76 0.12 -7.50
C SER A 44 9.29 0.45 -7.17
N PHE A 45 9.05 1.15 -6.05
CA PHE A 45 7.72 1.65 -5.70
C PHE A 45 7.23 2.74 -6.65
N GLY A 46 8.13 3.56 -7.23
CA GLY A 46 7.78 4.58 -8.22
C GLY A 46 8.80 4.65 -9.37
N GLY A 47 8.39 5.20 -10.52
CA GLY A 47 9.28 5.50 -11.65
C GLY A 47 9.98 6.86 -11.46
N PHE A 48 11.28 6.92 -11.74
CA PHE A 48 12.10 8.14 -11.56
C PHE A 48 12.47 8.78 -12.87
N TYR A 49 12.23 10.08 -12.98
CA TYR A 49 12.62 10.87 -14.15
C TYR A 49 13.34 12.15 -13.72
N SER A 50 14.62 12.31 -14.11
CA SER A 50 15.42 13.50 -13.82
C SER A 50 14.99 14.67 -14.70
N LEU A 51 14.75 15.83 -14.10
CA LEU A 51 14.43 17.06 -14.83
C LEU A 51 15.70 17.80 -15.27
N ASP A 52 16.70 17.92 -14.39
CA ASP A 52 17.91 18.70 -14.59
C ASP A 52 19.15 17.91 -14.15
N GLY A 53 20.03 17.56 -15.04
CA GLY A 53 21.40 17.07 -14.79
C GLY A 53 21.64 16.23 -13.53
N GLU A 54 22.90 16.19 -13.05
CA GLU A 54 23.31 15.28 -11.95
C GLU A 54 22.81 15.69 -10.56
N ASN A 55 22.52 16.98 -10.34
CA ASN A 55 22.12 17.52 -9.02
C ASN A 55 20.70 18.10 -9.02
N GLY A 56 19.90 17.80 -10.05
CA GLY A 56 18.58 18.38 -10.26
C GLY A 56 17.45 17.72 -9.49
N ASP A 57 16.27 18.25 -9.73
CA ASP A 57 15.02 17.65 -9.24
C ASP A 57 14.69 16.37 -10.01
N VAL A 58 14.14 15.40 -9.29
CA VAL A 58 13.67 14.13 -9.84
C VAL A 58 12.18 14.02 -9.62
N LEU A 59 11.43 13.77 -10.68
CA LEU A 59 10.03 13.39 -10.59
C LEU A 59 9.95 11.91 -10.19
N VAL A 60 9.04 11.62 -9.27
CA VAL A 60 8.66 10.26 -8.90
C VAL A 60 7.19 10.09 -9.21
N ALA A 61 6.87 9.13 -10.07
CA ALA A 61 5.50 8.89 -10.51
C ALA A 61 5.07 7.46 -10.19
N GLY A 62 3.82 7.30 -9.77
CA GLY A 62 3.21 6.02 -9.48
C GLY A 62 1.73 6.01 -9.84
N THR A 63 1.22 4.85 -10.17
CA THR A 63 -0.20 4.60 -10.44
C THR A 63 -0.62 3.33 -9.74
N ASP A 64 -1.81 3.32 -9.18
CA ASP A 64 -2.42 2.16 -8.55
C ASP A 64 -3.95 2.26 -8.56
N GLY A 65 -4.62 1.14 -8.34
CA GLY A 65 -6.07 1.06 -8.22
C GLY A 65 -6.50 0.61 -6.83
N VAL A 66 -7.78 0.82 -6.51
CA VAL A 66 -8.36 0.36 -5.24
C VAL A 66 -8.54 -1.16 -5.20
N GLY A 67 -8.83 -1.76 -6.35
CA GLY A 67 -9.05 -3.19 -6.47
C GLY A 67 -10.39 -3.66 -5.89
N THR A 68 -10.43 -4.93 -5.46
CA THR A 68 -11.71 -5.60 -5.15
C THR A 68 -12.37 -5.17 -3.83
N LYS A 69 -11.76 -4.26 -3.06
CA LYS A 69 -12.41 -3.53 -1.96
C LYS A 69 -13.65 -2.77 -2.44
N LEU A 70 -13.63 -2.28 -3.69
CA LEU A 70 -14.75 -1.59 -4.33
C LEU A 70 -16.06 -2.38 -4.27
N LYS A 71 -16.02 -3.72 -4.26
CA LYS A 71 -17.23 -4.54 -4.15
C LYS A 71 -18.02 -4.24 -2.86
N TYR A 72 -17.34 -4.01 -1.75
CA TYR A 72 -18.01 -3.63 -0.50
C TYR A 72 -18.56 -2.20 -0.56
N ALA A 73 -17.90 -1.28 -1.26
CA ALA A 73 -18.45 0.06 -1.51
C ALA A 73 -19.73 -0.02 -2.34
N PHE A 74 -19.77 -0.82 -3.41
CA PHE A 74 -20.96 -1.00 -4.25
C PHE A 74 -22.14 -1.57 -3.44
N LEU A 75 -21.88 -2.64 -2.68
CA LEU A 75 -22.91 -3.36 -1.93
C LEU A 75 -23.47 -2.53 -0.78
N SER A 76 -22.65 -1.71 -0.13
CA SER A 76 -23.06 -0.89 1.02
C SER A 76 -23.54 0.51 0.64
N GLY A 77 -23.31 0.95 -0.61
CA GLY A 77 -23.54 2.34 -1.03
C GLY A 77 -22.59 3.36 -0.41
N ARG A 78 -21.51 2.91 0.28
CA ARG A 78 -20.52 3.78 0.96
C ARG A 78 -19.32 4.02 0.04
N ASN A 79 -19.40 5.06 -0.78
CA ASN A 79 -18.42 5.32 -1.85
C ASN A 79 -17.36 6.38 -1.46
N ASP A 80 -17.54 7.13 -0.39
CA ASP A 80 -16.69 8.27 -0.03
C ASP A 80 -15.36 7.87 0.67
N THR A 81 -15.20 6.62 1.06
CA THR A 81 -13.94 6.13 1.69
C THR A 81 -12.92 5.62 0.68
N VAL A 82 -13.39 4.95 -0.39
CA VAL A 82 -12.50 4.29 -1.37
C VAL A 82 -11.66 5.27 -2.20
N GLY A 83 -12.09 6.52 -2.30
CA GLY A 83 -11.28 7.59 -2.89
C GLY A 83 -10.01 7.88 -2.07
N ILE A 84 -10.09 7.78 -0.74
CA ILE A 84 -8.90 7.89 0.14
C ILE A 84 -7.96 6.72 -0.10
N ASP A 85 -8.49 5.49 -0.27
CA ASP A 85 -7.69 4.32 -0.60
C ASP A 85 -6.93 4.53 -1.92
N CYS A 86 -7.59 5.02 -2.96
CA CYS A 86 -6.99 5.29 -4.27
C CYS A 86 -5.78 6.24 -4.15
N VAL A 87 -5.95 7.34 -3.41
CA VAL A 87 -4.85 8.30 -3.19
C VAL A 87 -3.73 7.65 -2.38
N ALA A 88 -4.07 6.96 -1.28
CA ALA A 88 -3.10 6.35 -0.38
C ALA A 88 -2.19 5.35 -1.10
N MET A 89 -2.75 4.48 -1.95
CA MET A 89 -1.99 3.49 -2.71
C MET A 89 -0.91 4.15 -3.58
N CYS A 90 -1.23 5.28 -4.23
CA CYS A 90 -0.29 5.99 -5.08
C CYS A 90 0.74 6.82 -4.29
N VAL A 91 0.27 7.63 -3.31
CA VAL A 91 1.15 8.59 -2.64
C VAL A 91 2.07 7.95 -1.60
N ASN A 92 1.67 6.82 -1.00
CA ASN A 92 2.54 6.08 -0.09
C ASN A 92 3.73 5.46 -0.83
N ASP A 93 3.55 4.99 -2.07
CA ASP A 93 4.64 4.51 -2.91
C ASP A 93 5.62 5.63 -3.27
N ILE A 94 5.10 6.81 -3.60
CA ILE A 94 5.93 7.97 -3.92
C ILE A 94 6.75 8.42 -2.72
N VAL A 95 6.13 8.50 -1.53
CA VAL A 95 6.84 8.95 -0.32
C VAL A 95 7.87 7.94 0.17
N CYS A 96 7.72 6.65 -0.15
CA CYS A 96 8.75 5.64 0.12
C CYS A 96 10.09 5.95 -0.57
N GLN A 97 10.07 6.74 -1.63
CA GLN A 97 11.26 7.19 -2.33
C GLN A 97 11.78 8.56 -1.83
N GLY A 98 11.22 9.09 -0.74
CA GLY A 98 11.53 10.42 -0.21
C GLY A 98 10.86 11.56 -0.97
N ALA A 99 10.01 11.28 -1.95
CA ALA A 99 9.38 12.29 -2.79
C ALA A 99 8.12 12.87 -2.13
N LYS A 100 7.99 14.20 -2.22
CA LYS A 100 6.78 14.93 -1.84
C LYS A 100 5.77 14.85 -2.99
N PRO A 101 4.57 14.27 -2.80
CA PRO A 101 3.50 14.32 -3.79
C PRO A 101 3.11 15.78 -4.12
N LEU A 102 2.94 16.08 -5.40
CA LEU A 102 2.58 17.41 -5.90
C LEU A 102 1.15 17.43 -6.43
N LEU A 103 0.83 16.44 -7.27
CA LEU A 103 -0.45 16.38 -7.95
C LEU A 103 -0.96 14.94 -8.01
N PHE A 104 -2.27 14.84 -8.20
CA PHE A 104 -3.01 13.61 -8.34
C PHE A 104 -4.01 13.72 -9.49
N LEU A 105 -4.21 12.63 -10.20
CA LEU A 105 -5.23 12.42 -11.21
C LEU A 105 -5.95 11.12 -10.90
N ASP A 106 -7.28 11.09 -11.07
CA ASP A 106 -8.08 9.89 -10.94
C ASP A 106 -8.60 9.38 -12.29
N TYR A 107 -8.92 8.10 -12.35
CA TYR A 107 -9.64 7.48 -13.45
C TYR A 107 -10.81 6.67 -12.86
N ILE A 108 -12.03 7.07 -13.23
CA ILE A 108 -13.26 6.39 -12.82
C ILE A 108 -13.91 5.82 -14.07
N ALA A 109 -14.01 4.48 -14.15
CA ALA A 109 -14.70 3.79 -15.23
C ALA A 109 -15.92 3.07 -14.69
N THR A 110 -17.10 3.29 -15.26
CA THR A 110 -18.37 2.73 -14.78
C THR A 110 -19.25 2.26 -15.93
N GLY A 111 -20.14 1.31 -15.66
CA GLY A 111 -21.11 0.85 -16.65
C GLY A 111 -22.14 1.91 -17.02
N ARG A 112 -22.57 2.72 -16.04
CA ARG A 112 -23.46 3.86 -16.21
C ARG A 112 -23.13 4.92 -15.16
N ILE A 113 -22.93 6.14 -15.59
CA ILE A 113 -22.61 7.25 -14.68
C ILE A 113 -23.81 7.54 -13.77
N ASN A 114 -23.54 7.49 -12.47
CA ASN A 114 -24.38 8.07 -11.44
C ASN A 114 -23.63 9.28 -10.84
N PRO A 115 -24.09 10.53 -11.08
CA PRO A 115 -23.38 11.72 -10.64
C PRO A 115 -23.15 11.78 -9.12
N ASP A 116 -24.09 11.29 -8.31
CA ASP A 116 -23.97 11.30 -6.85
C ASP A 116 -22.87 10.32 -6.38
N VAL A 117 -22.80 9.12 -6.96
CA VAL A 117 -21.76 8.15 -6.67
C VAL A 117 -20.38 8.69 -7.08
N VAL A 118 -20.27 9.28 -8.27
CA VAL A 118 -19.02 9.90 -8.74
C VAL A 118 -18.60 11.03 -7.80
N ALA A 119 -19.54 11.88 -7.38
CA ALA A 119 -19.26 12.96 -6.43
C ALA A 119 -18.76 12.44 -5.07
N ASP A 120 -19.34 11.36 -4.54
CA ASP A 120 -18.88 10.71 -3.31
C ASP A 120 -17.49 10.14 -3.44
N VAL A 121 -17.20 9.43 -4.55
CA VAL A 121 -15.85 8.89 -4.84
C VAL A 121 -14.83 10.02 -4.90
N VAL A 122 -15.10 11.09 -5.66
CA VAL A 122 -14.19 12.25 -5.80
C VAL A 122 -14.05 13.02 -4.49
N LYS A 123 -15.10 13.08 -3.65
CA LYS A 123 -15.01 13.61 -2.29
C LYS A 123 -13.94 12.84 -1.48
N GLY A 124 -13.94 11.51 -1.56
CA GLY A 124 -12.90 10.68 -0.93
C GLY A 124 -11.51 10.93 -1.51
N VAL A 125 -11.38 11.03 -2.85
CA VAL A 125 -10.11 11.38 -3.51
C VAL A 125 -9.62 12.76 -3.02
N SER A 126 -10.49 13.75 -2.97
CA SER A 126 -10.17 15.10 -2.47
C SER A 126 -9.67 15.07 -1.03
N GLU A 127 -10.32 14.29 -0.17
CA GLU A 127 -9.91 14.14 1.22
C GLU A 127 -8.54 13.48 1.33
N GLY A 128 -8.29 12.41 0.57
CA GLY A 128 -6.97 11.76 0.49
C GLY A 128 -5.88 12.74 0.02
N CYS A 129 -6.14 13.54 -1.00
CA CYS A 129 -5.21 14.57 -1.48
C CYS A 129 -4.89 15.62 -0.41
N LYS A 130 -5.88 16.07 0.38
CA LYS A 130 -5.64 16.98 1.52
C LYS A 130 -4.77 16.34 2.60
N GLN A 131 -4.99 15.07 2.90
CA GLN A 131 -4.16 14.32 3.84
C GLN A 131 -2.72 14.19 3.32
N ALA A 132 -2.54 13.89 2.04
CA ALA A 132 -1.22 13.79 1.40
C ALA A 132 -0.55 15.16 1.18
N GLY A 133 -1.31 16.25 1.17
CA GLY A 133 -0.78 17.59 0.87
C GLY A 133 -0.47 17.79 -0.62
N CYS A 134 -1.21 17.11 -1.52
CA CYS A 134 -1.12 17.28 -2.97
C CYS A 134 -2.43 17.83 -3.56
N ALA A 135 -2.38 18.29 -4.81
CA ALA A 135 -3.54 18.85 -5.50
C ALA A 135 -4.20 17.80 -6.41
N LEU A 136 -5.51 17.61 -6.28
CA LEU A 136 -6.31 16.96 -7.32
C LEU A 136 -6.47 17.94 -8.49
N VAL A 137 -5.76 17.70 -9.59
CA VAL A 137 -5.67 18.65 -10.72
C VAL A 137 -6.53 18.26 -11.91
N GLY A 138 -7.13 17.08 -11.88
CA GLY A 138 -8.00 16.55 -12.92
C GLY A 138 -8.19 15.05 -12.79
N GLY A 139 -8.78 14.47 -13.81
CA GLY A 139 -9.05 13.04 -13.92
C GLY A 139 -9.85 12.73 -15.16
N GLU A 140 -10.33 11.49 -15.25
CA GLU A 140 -11.22 11.03 -16.32
C GLU A 140 -12.38 10.25 -15.72
N THR A 141 -13.58 10.48 -16.22
CA THR A 141 -14.77 9.69 -15.89
C THR A 141 -15.36 9.12 -17.16
N ALA A 142 -15.24 7.79 -17.32
CA ALA A 142 -15.65 7.08 -18.52
C ALA A 142 -16.91 6.25 -18.27
N GLU A 143 -17.95 6.46 -19.09
CA GLU A 143 -19.10 5.56 -19.16
C GLU A 143 -18.81 4.45 -20.16
N MET A 144 -18.80 3.21 -19.69
CA MET A 144 -18.40 2.03 -20.46
C MET A 144 -19.48 0.92 -20.35
N PRO A 145 -20.61 1.06 -21.06
CA PRO A 145 -21.70 0.10 -21.01
C PRO A 145 -21.21 -1.30 -21.40
N SER A 146 -21.71 -2.31 -20.71
CA SER A 146 -21.38 -3.74 -20.92
C SER A 146 -19.98 -4.17 -20.45
N MET A 147 -19.09 -3.24 -20.06
CA MET A 147 -17.79 -3.59 -19.44
C MET A 147 -17.92 -3.70 -17.92
N TYR A 148 -18.74 -2.85 -17.31
CA TYR A 148 -19.04 -2.87 -15.88
C TYR A 148 -20.53 -3.14 -15.67
N GLY A 149 -20.86 -3.81 -14.57
CA GLY A 149 -22.24 -4.04 -14.14
C GLY A 149 -22.93 -2.74 -13.70
N ALA A 150 -24.24 -2.81 -13.53
CA ALA A 150 -25.01 -1.69 -13.01
C ALA A 150 -24.56 -1.34 -11.56
N GLY A 151 -24.17 -0.09 -11.34
CA GLY A 151 -23.67 0.39 -10.03
C GLY A 151 -22.22 0.00 -9.73
N GLU A 152 -21.54 -0.70 -10.63
CA GLU A 152 -20.11 -1.02 -10.50
C GLU A 152 -19.25 0.03 -11.21
N TYR A 153 -18.07 0.27 -10.63
CA TYR A 153 -17.04 1.12 -11.23
C TYR A 153 -15.65 0.60 -10.89
N ASP A 154 -14.65 0.99 -11.66
CA ASP A 154 -13.25 0.89 -11.30
C ASP A 154 -12.70 2.26 -10.94
N LEU A 155 -11.73 2.29 -10.03
CA LEU A 155 -11.10 3.51 -9.54
C LEU A 155 -9.59 3.29 -9.46
N ALA A 156 -8.88 4.07 -10.24
CA ALA A 156 -7.43 4.11 -10.24
C ALA A 156 -6.93 5.56 -10.11
N GLY A 157 -5.71 5.71 -9.64
CA GLY A 157 -5.06 7.00 -9.47
C GLY A 157 -3.68 7.04 -10.09
N PHE A 158 -3.23 8.24 -10.34
CA PHE A 158 -1.89 8.56 -10.78
C PHE A 158 -1.37 9.75 -9.98
N SER A 159 -0.22 9.62 -9.37
CA SER A 159 0.42 10.69 -8.60
C SER A 159 1.81 10.98 -9.11
N VAL A 160 2.19 12.27 -9.06
CA VAL A 160 3.54 12.73 -9.34
C VAL A 160 4.05 13.49 -8.13
N GLY A 161 5.22 13.10 -7.66
CA GLY A 161 5.95 13.79 -6.61
C GLY A 161 7.32 14.27 -7.09
N ILE A 162 8.01 15.00 -6.24
CA ILE A 162 9.32 15.54 -6.48
C ILE A 162 10.27 15.27 -5.31
N VAL A 163 11.52 14.98 -5.61
CA VAL A 163 12.59 14.80 -4.64
C VAL A 163 13.89 15.35 -5.18
N LYS A 164 14.76 15.87 -4.32
CA LYS A 164 16.15 16.18 -4.70
C LYS A 164 16.91 14.86 -4.91
N ARG A 165 17.76 14.80 -5.91
CA ARG A 165 18.50 13.58 -6.27
C ARG A 165 19.30 13.00 -5.10
N ASP A 166 19.93 13.87 -4.31
CA ASP A 166 20.69 13.50 -3.10
C ASP A 166 19.82 13.10 -1.89
N LYS A 167 18.50 13.25 -2.01
CA LYS A 167 17.51 12.92 -0.97
C LYS A 167 16.65 11.70 -1.33
N ILE A 168 16.95 11.03 -2.43
CA ILE A 168 16.25 9.80 -2.82
C ILE A 168 16.53 8.71 -1.78
N ILE A 169 15.46 8.14 -1.23
CA ILE A 169 15.52 6.97 -0.35
C ILE A 169 15.48 5.73 -1.26
N ASN A 170 16.59 5.01 -1.39
CA ASN A 170 16.73 3.92 -2.35
C ASN A 170 17.21 2.59 -1.77
N GLY A 171 17.46 2.53 -0.46
CA GLY A 171 17.85 1.31 0.23
C GLY A 171 19.31 0.86 0.04
N GLN A 172 20.08 1.49 -0.85
CA GLN A 172 21.41 1.00 -1.23
C GLN A 172 22.45 1.00 -0.11
N THR A 173 22.22 1.77 0.94
CA THR A 173 23.11 1.86 2.10
C THR A 173 22.70 0.97 3.26
N ILE A 174 21.65 0.17 3.10
CA ILE A 174 21.21 -0.80 4.09
C ILE A 174 22.22 -1.93 4.18
N THR A 175 22.63 -2.25 5.41
CA THR A 175 23.55 -3.34 5.72
C THR A 175 22.95 -4.22 6.81
N PRO A 176 23.43 -5.46 7.03
CA PRO A 176 23.03 -6.24 8.19
C PRO A 176 23.25 -5.47 9.51
N GLY A 177 22.28 -5.58 10.44
CA GLY A 177 22.26 -4.88 11.71
C GLY A 177 21.52 -3.53 11.72
N CYS A 178 20.92 -3.10 10.60
CA CYS A 178 20.00 -1.97 10.61
C CYS A 178 18.69 -2.35 11.31
N ALA A 179 18.12 -1.40 12.08
CA ALA A 179 16.83 -1.59 12.71
C ALA A 179 15.69 -1.43 11.70
N LEU A 180 14.64 -2.22 11.85
CA LEU A 180 13.38 -2.07 11.13
C LEU A 180 12.32 -1.50 12.06
N VAL A 181 11.74 -0.36 11.67
CA VAL A 181 10.64 0.28 12.39
C VAL A 181 9.39 0.23 11.55
N GLY A 182 8.33 -0.40 12.09
CA GLY A 182 7.02 -0.46 11.46
C GLY A 182 6.12 0.68 11.91
N LEU A 183 5.43 1.31 10.97
CA LEU A 183 4.32 2.24 11.21
C LEU A 183 3.01 1.49 11.08
N ALA A 184 2.14 1.60 12.07
CA ALA A 184 0.89 0.85 12.11
C ALA A 184 -0.03 1.19 10.93
N SER A 185 -0.71 0.17 10.40
CA SER A 185 -1.81 0.34 9.45
C SER A 185 -3.09 0.82 10.15
N SER A 186 -4.05 1.30 9.37
CA SER A 186 -5.41 1.58 9.83
C SER A 186 -6.30 0.34 9.87
N GLY A 187 -5.81 -0.80 9.41
CA GLY A 187 -6.52 -2.06 9.21
C GLY A 187 -6.06 -2.76 7.94
N LEU A 188 -7.01 -3.29 7.18
CA LEU A 188 -6.75 -4.07 5.95
C LEU A 188 -6.06 -3.27 4.85
N HIS A 189 -6.21 -1.94 4.84
CA HIS A 189 -5.87 -1.09 3.72
C HIS A 189 -6.68 -1.45 2.46
N SER A 190 -6.03 -1.65 1.30
CA SER A 190 -6.69 -2.00 0.03
C SER A 190 -6.20 -3.32 -0.59
N ASN A 191 -5.51 -4.17 0.17
CA ASN A 191 -4.91 -5.39 -0.35
C ASN A 191 -5.53 -6.65 0.27
N GLY A 192 -5.48 -7.77 -0.46
CA GLY A 192 -6.02 -9.03 0.00
C GLY A 192 -7.55 -9.17 -0.08
N PHE A 193 -8.27 -8.22 -0.66
CA PHE A 193 -9.74 -8.15 -0.61
C PHE A 193 -10.45 -9.28 -1.34
N SER A 194 -9.87 -9.92 -2.34
CA SER A 194 -10.43 -11.13 -2.94
C SER A 194 -10.54 -12.26 -1.90
N LEU A 195 -9.52 -12.42 -1.04
CA LEU A 195 -9.55 -13.39 0.05
C LEU A 195 -10.51 -12.94 1.18
N VAL A 196 -10.49 -11.66 1.56
CA VAL A 196 -11.43 -11.10 2.56
C VAL A 196 -12.88 -11.40 2.17
N ARG A 197 -13.27 -11.14 0.92
CA ARG A 197 -14.61 -11.41 0.39
C ARG A 197 -14.95 -12.90 0.42
N ARG A 198 -14.00 -13.75 0.09
CA ARG A 198 -14.17 -15.20 0.13
C ARG A 198 -14.42 -15.72 1.56
N LEU A 199 -13.78 -15.11 2.55
CA LEU A 199 -13.86 -15.55 3.96
C LEU A 199 -15.04 -14.94 4.71
N LEU A 200 -15.36 -13.66 4.45
CA LEU A 200 -16.37 -12.91 5.22
C LEU A 200 -17.72 -12.82 4.48
N GLY A 201 -17.73 -13.08 3.17
CA GLY A 201 -18.93 -12.96 2.33
C GLY A 201 -19.24 -11.50 1.95
N GLU A 202 -20.42 -11.32 1.36
CA GLU A 202 -20.87 -10.05 0.77
C GLU A 202 -22.25 -9.61 1.31
N ASP A 203 -22.73 -10.23 2.38
CA ASP A 203 -23.98 -9.88 3.04
C ASP A 203 -23.76 -8.65 3.93
N VAL A 204 -24.11 -7.48 3.42
CA VAL A 204 -23.85 -6.18 4.05
C VAL A 204 -24.56 -6.05 5.39
N GLU A 205 -25.82 -6.50 5.50
CA GLU A 205 -26.59 -6.41 6.74
C GLU A 205 -25.93 -7.25 7.85
N LYS A 206 -25.47 -8.44 7.49
CA LYS A 206 -24.75 -9.31 8.41
C LYS A 206 -23.40 -8.73 8.83
N LEU A 207 -22.64 -8.18 7.87
CA LEU A 207 -21.35 -7.55 8.14
C LEU A 207 -21.52 -6.29 9.01
N GLU A 208 -22.58 -5.50 8.78
CA GLU A 208 -22.89 -4.32 9.58
C GLU A 208 -23.28 -4.69 11.02
N ALA A 209 -23.98 -5.80 11.22
CA ALA A 209 -24.40 -6.27 12.54
C ALA A 209 -23.29 -7.00 13.32
N ASP A 210 -22.27 -7.53 12.63
CA ASP A 210 -21.18 -8.29 13.23
C ASP A 210 -20.24 -7.39 14.03
N ARG A 211 -20.00 -7.71 15.30
CA ARG A 211 -19.12 -6.98 16.24
C ARG A 211 -17.91 -7.80 16.68
N SER A 212 -17.57 -8.85 15.96
CA SER A 212 -16.47 -9.76 16.30
C SER A 212 -15.08 -9.10 16.38
N VAL A 213 -14.94 -7.91 15.79
CA VAL A 213 -13.70 -7.12 15.80
C VAL A 213 -13.85 -5.81 16.61
N GLY A 214 -14.77 -5.77 17.55
CA GLY A 214 -15.02 -4.61 18.43
C GLY A 214 -15.84 -3.49 17.79
N ALA A 215 -15.70 -3.25 16.50
CA ALA A 215 -16.52 -2.34 15.69
C ALA A 215 -17.43 -3.13 14.75
N SER A 216 -18.24 -2.44 13.92
CA SER A 216 -18.89 -3.09 12.78
C SER A 216 -17.84 -3.73 11.89
N LEU A 217 -18.05 -4.98 11.50
CA LEU A 217 -17.12 -5.66 10.60
C LEU A 217 -17.07 -4.95 9.25
N LEU A 218 -18.20 -4.42 8.77
CA LEU A 218 -18.25 -3.59 7.56
C LEU A 218 -17.43 -2.29 7.70
N ASP A 219 -17.49 -1.61 8.85
CA ASP A 219 -16.68 -0.42 9.12
C ASP A 219 -15.19 -0.76 9.10
N SER A 220 -14.80 -1.89 9.71
CA SER A 220 -13.42 -2.36 9.72
C SER A 220 -12.91 -2.69 8.31
N ILE A 221 -13.77 -3.28 7.46
CA ILE A 221 -13.50 -3.59 6.05
C ILE A 221 -13.33 -2.31 5.23
N LEU A 222 -14.20 -1.32 5.42
CA LEU A 222 -14.20 -0.06 4.66
C LEU A 222 -13.29 1.01 5.25
N THR A 223 -12.63 0.75 6.38
CA THR A 223 -11.64 1.70 6.93
C THR A 223 -10.60 2.06 5.84
N PRO A 224 -10.41 3.36 5.54
CA PRO A 224 -9.49 3.77 4.49
C PRO A 224 -8.04 3.42 4.82
N THR A 225 -7.27 3.21 3.77
CA THR A 225 -5.81 3.06 3.82
C THR A 225 -5.19 4.31 4.45
N ARG A 226 -4.28 4.12 5.39
CA ARG A 226 -3.56 5.22 6.03
C ARG A 226 -2.62 5.90 5.04
N ILE A 227 -2.63 7.23 5.03
CA ILE A 227 -1.70 8.07 4.26
C ILE A 227 -0.58 8.53 5.20
N TYR A 228 0.66 8.10 4.90
CA TYR A 228 1.84 8.36 5.73
C TYR A 228 2.65 9.60 5.30
N VAL A 229 2.25 10.26 4.23
CA VAL A 229 3.06 11.28 3.54
C VAL A 229 3.58 12.36 4.47
N LYS A 230 2.71 13.00 5.26
CA LYS A 230 3.13 14.11 6.13
C LYS A 230 4.12 13.67 7.20
N SER A 231 3.81 12.59 7.90
CA SER A 231 4.68 12.07 8.96
C SER A 231 6.02 11.58 8.41
N VAL A 232 6.02 10.89 7.27
CA VAL A 232 7.25 10.40 6.64
C VAL A 232 8.13 11.54 6.15
N LEU A 233 7.59 12.57 5.53
CA LEU A 233 8.38 13.73 5.09
C LEU A 233 9.01 14.49 6.28
N GLU A 234 8.28 14.65 7.39
CA GLU A 234 8.82 15.22 8.63
C GLU A 234 9.95 14.34 9.21
N LEU A 235 9.73 13.03 9.25
CA LEU A 235 10.73 12.08 9.74
C LEU A 235 11.97 12.05 8.83
N ALA A 236 11.82 12.09 7.52
CA ALA A 236 12.93 12.13 6.57
C ALA A 236 13.73 13.45 6.61
N ALA A 237 13.13 14.52 7.10
CA ALA A 237 13.84 15.78 7.32
C ALA A 237 14.75 15.74 8.57
N GLU A 238 14.43 14.87 9.55
CA GLU A 238 15.14 14.80 10.83
C GLU A 238 16.07 13.58 10.94
N PHE A 239 15.76 12.49 10.23
CA PHE A 239 16.47 11.21 10.31
C PHE A 239 16.99 10.77 8.95
N ASP A 240 18.13 10.10 8.94
CA ASP A 240 18.68 9.41 7.78
C ASP A 240 17.94 8.06 7.61
N ILE A 241 16.83 8.10 6.86
CA ILE A 241 16.04 6.91 6.55
C ILE A 241 16.74 6.19 5.38
N LEU A 242 17.23 4.98 5.64
CA LEU A 242 17.98 4.20 4.65
C LEU A 242 17.09 3.58 3.58
N GLY A 243 15.87 3.20 3.95
CA GLY A 243 14.87 2.63 3.04
C GLY A 243 13.48 2.68 3.63
N LEU A 244 12.45 2.73 2.78
CA LEU A 244 11.04 2.69 3.15
C LEU A 244 10.29 1.70 2.26
N ALA A 245 9.54 0.80 2.86
CA ALA A 245 8.67 -0.15 2.17
C ALA A 245 7.21 0.11 2.52
N ASN A 246 6.37 0.36 1.51
CA ASN A 246 4.92 0.37 1.63
C ASN A 246 4.43 -1.07 1.63
N ILE A 247 3.66 -1.48 2.65
CA ILE A 247 3.19 -2.87 2.78
C ILE A 247 1.84 -3.00 2.08
N THR A 248 1.88 -3.49 0.86
CA THR A 248 0.73 -3.70 -0.03
C THR A 248 0.51 -5.18 -0.34
N GLY A 249 0.03 -5.53 -1.54
CA GLY A 249 -0.08 -6.93 -1.98
C GLY A 249 1.27 -7.65 -1.90
N GLY A 250 1.27 -8.89 -1.44
CA GLY A 250 2.50 -9.62 -1.11
C GLY A 250 3.01 -9.40 0.33
N GLY A 251 2.36 -8.53 1.11
CA GLY A 251 2.62 -8.34 2.54
C GLY A 251 4.08 -8.05 2.86
N PHE A 252 4.57 -8.54 3.99
CA PHE A 252 5.96 -8.36 4.43
C PHE A 252 6.94 -9.10 3.51
N ILE A 253 6.55 -10.30 3.10
CA ILE A 253 7.45 -11.23 2.40
C ILE A 253 7.94 -10.65 1.07
N GLU A 254 7.08 -9.92 0.36
CA GLU A 254 7.41 -9.38 -0.95
C GLU A 254 7.80 -7.90 -0.92
N ASN A 255 7.26 -7.10 0.03
CA ASN A 255 7.50 -5.66 0.00
C ASN A 255 8.75 -5.23 0.78
N ILE A 256 9.06 -5.84 1.93
CA ILE A 256 10.24 -5.44 2.71
C ILE A 256 11.54 -5.71 1.92
N PRO A 257 11.74 -6.86 1.23
CA PRO A 257 12.97 -7.09 0.48
C PRO A 257 13.21 -6.13 -0.69
N ARG A 258 12.16 -5.46 -1.19
CA ARG A 258 12.30 -4.50 -2.32
C ARG A 258 13.21 -3.32 -2.02
N ILE A 259 13.45 -3.03 -0.74
CA ILE A 259 14.33 -1.93 -0.32
C ILE A 259 15.75 -2.41 0.02
N PHE A 260 16.04 -3.70 -0.06
CA PHE A 260 17.34 -4.24 0.32
C PHE A 260 18.28 -4.42 -0.88
N PRO A 261 19.57 -4.15 -0.72
CA PRO A 261 20.57 -4.59 -1.68
C PRO A 261 20.74 -6.10 -1.64
N ASP A 262 21.36 -6.66 -2.67
CA ASP A 262 21.66 -8.11 -2.78
C ASP A 262 22.44 -8.59 -1.55
N GLY A 263 22.09 -9.76 -1.05
CA GLY A 263 22.71 -10.37 0.13
C GLY A 263 22.25 -9.82 1.48
N VAL A 264 21.22 -8.96 1.50
CA VAL A 264 20.57 -8.48 2.72
C VAL A 264 19.13 -9.00 2.79
N GLY A 265 18.80 -9.63 3.91
CA GLY A 265 17.43 -9.98 4.28
C GLY A 265 17.08 -9.37 5.62
N CYS A 266 16.00 -9.83 6.24
CA CYS A 266 15.61 -9.36 7.55
C CYS A 266 14.98 -10.44 8.43
N LYS A 267 15.01 -10.17 9.73
CA LYS A 267 14.27 -10.93 10.75
C LYS A 267 13.27 -9.99 11.40
N VAL A 268 12.00 -10.39 11.42
CA VAL A 268 10.88 -9.63 11.99
C VAL A 268 10.35 -10.38 13.22
N ASP A 269 10.26 -9.69 14.36
CA ASP A 269 9.53 -10.21 15.51
C ASP A 269 8.05 -9.79 15.42
N VAL A 270 7.24 -10.71 14.94
CA VAL A 270 5.78 -10.53 14.76
C VAL A 270 5.02 -10.29 16.07
N ARG A 271 5.67 -10.43 17.22
CA ARG A 271 5.09 -10.18 18.55
C ARG A 271 5.42 -8.79 19.07
N SER A 272 6.28 -8.05 18.41
CA SER A 272 6.72 -6.70 18.83
C SER A 272 5.69 -5.60 18.59
N PHE A 273 4.60 -5.90 17.89
CA PHE A 273 3.52 -4.97 17.59
C PHE A 273 2.15 -5.65 17.71
N PRO A 274 1.08 -4.89 18.02
CA PRO A 274 -0.26 -5.47 18.13
C PRO A 274 -0.79 -5.89 16.76
N ARG A 275 -1.40 -7.07 16.69
CA ARG A 275 -2.15 -7.54 15.53
C ARG A 275 -3.61 -7.09 15.72
N PRO A 276 -4.19 -6.27 14.83
CA PRO A 276 -5.60 -5.89 14.90
C PRO A 276 -6.55 -7.07 14.78
N ASP A 277 -7.70 -7.02 15.47
CA ASP A 277 -8.68 -8.13 15.59
C ASP A 277 -9.17 -8.64 14.23
N ILE A 278 -9.25 -7.78 13.21
CA ILE A 278 -9.64 -8.18 11.86
C ILE A 278 -8.70 -9.25 11.29
N PHE A 279 -7.39 -9.17 11.56
CA PHE A 279 -6.43 -10.16 11.07
C PHE A 279 -6.49 -11.46 11.86
N GLU A 280 -6.84 -11.41 13.16
CA GLU A 280 -7.11 -12.62 13.95
C GLU A 280 -8.35 -13.35 13.42
N LEU A 281 -9.40 -12.60 13.09
CA LEU A 281 -10.61 -13.17 12.49
C LEU A 281 -10.30 -13.83 11.13
N LEU A 282 -9.51 -13.19 10.28
CA LEU A 282 -9.13 -13.75 8.98
C LEU A 282 -8.24 -14.98 9.14
N ALA A 283 -7.29 -14.97 10.09
CA ALA A 283 -6.45 -16.13 10.40
C ALA A 283 -7.31 -17.34 10.81
N GLN A 284 -8.26 -17.15 11.72
CA GLN A 284 -9.18 -18.21 12.18
C GLN A 284 -10.05 -18.77 11.04
N LYS A 285 -10.51 -17.90 10.13
CA LYS A 285 -11.40 -18.32 9.03
C LYS A 285 -10.68 -18.96 7.86
N SER A 286 -9.40 -18.61 7.61
CA SER A 286 -8.66 -19.08 6.44
C SER A 286 -7.88 -20.36 6.67
N ASN A 287 -7.51 -20.68 7.92
CA ASN A 287 -6.53 -21.72 8.27
C ASN A 287 -5.16 -21.55 7.59
N LEU A 288 -4.80 -20.31 7.21
CA LEU A 288 -3.48 -20.00 6.67
C LEU A 288 -2.43 -20.02 7.78
N SER A 289 -1.21 -20.41 7.44
CA SER A 289 -0.05 -20.23 8.31
C SER A 289 0.31 -18.75 8.45
N ASP A 290 1.05 -18.39 9.51
CA ASP A 290 1.52 -17.01 9.66
C ASP A 290 2.31 -16.53 8.43
N ALA A 291 3.18 -17.36 7.86
CA ALA A 291 3.92 -17.01 6.64
C ALA A 291 2.99 -16.63 5.47
N GLU A 292 1.88 -17.33 5.29
CA GLU A 292 0.91 -17.02 4.24
C GLU A 292 0.07 -15.78 4.56
N LEU A 293 -0.26 -15.55 5.82
CA LEU A 293 -0.93 -14.32 6.25
C LEU A 293 -0.04 -13.10 6.04
N TYR A 294 1.24 -13.17 6.43
CA TYR A 294 2.24 -12.12 6.20
C TYR A 294 2.65 -11.97 4.74
N ASN A 295 2.34 -12.93 3.87
CA ASN A 295 2.48 -12.80 2.41
C ASN A 295 1.21 -12.24 1.73
N THR A 296 0.09 -12.15 2.44
CA THR A 296 -1.18 -11.68 1.86
C THR A 296 -1.58 -10.30 2.39
N PHE A 297 -1.38 -10.07 3.70
CA PHE A 297 -1.87 -8.90 4.42
C PHE A 297 -0.73 -8.11 5.07
N ASN A 298 -1.03 -6.86 5.43
CA ASN A 298 -0.11 -6.00 6.18
C ASN A 298 0.01 -6.37 7.68
N MET A 299 -0.86 -7.22 8.19
CA MET A 299 -0.91 -7.74 9.57
C MET A 299 -0.81 -6.68 10.68
N GLY A 300 -1.14 -5.42 10.38
CA GLY A 300 -1.13 -4.30 11.32
C GLY A 300 -0.01 -3.28 11.12
N ILE A 301 0.91 -3.53 10.19
CA ILE A 301 1.98 -2.60 9.80
C ILE A 301 1.82 -2.23 8.33
N GLY A 302 1.60 -0.96 8.05
CA GLY A 302 1.39 -0.48 6.67
C GLY A 302 2.64 0.10 6.01
N MET A 303 3.67 0.47 6.78
CA MET A 303 4.94 0.96 6.25
C MET A 303 6.11 0.53 7.15
N VAL A 304 7.24 0.21 6.55
CA VAL A 304 8.46 -0.19 7.27
C VAL A 304 9.62 0.72 6.87
N ALA A 305 10.30 1.30 7.87
CA ALA A 305 11.51 2.09 7.70
C ALA A 305 12.73 1.29 8.15
N ALA A 306 13.79 1.29 7.34
CA ALA A 306 15.11 0.79 7.72
C ALA A 306 16.00 1.96 8.19
N LEU A 307 16.61 1.82 9.35
CA LEU A 307 17.36 2.87 10.05
C LEU A 307 18.63 2.31 10.67
N LYS A 308 19.60 3.17 10.97
CA LYS A 308 20.69 2.80 11.88
C LYS A 308 20.12 2.48 13.27
N PRO A 309 20.63 1.46 13.97
CA PRO A 309 20.02 0.98 15.22
C PRO A 309 20.03 2.04 16.34
N ASP A 310 21.03 2.90 16.38
CA ASP A 310 21.20 3.94 17.40
C ASP A 310 20.14 5.05 17.35
N VAL A 311 19.44 5.23 16.23
CA VAL A 311 18.38 6.24 16.08
C VAL A 311 16.97 5.66 16.16
N ALA A 312 16.80 4.32 16.18
CA ALA A 312 15.49 3.67 16.08
C ALA A 312 14.50 4.11 17.18
N ASP A 313 14.94 4.16 18.44
CA ASP A 313 14.08 4.60 19.55
C ASP A 313 13.68 6.07 19.45
N SER A 314 14.59 6.94 18.99
CA SER A 314 14.28 8.36 18.79
C SER A 314 13.31 8.56 17.61
N PHE A 315 13.47 7.77 16.55
CA PHE A 315 12.54 7.74 15.43
C PHE A 315 11.13 7.32 15.88
N VAL A 316 11.00 6.24 16.67
CA VAL A 316 9.71 5.78 17.22
C VAL A 316 9.06 6.88 18.07
N ARG A 317 9.81 7.52 18.97
CA ARG A 317 9.29 8.65 19.78
C ARG A 317 8.81 9.80 18.91
N ARG A 318 9.58 10.17 17.88
CA ARG A 318 9.22 11.27 16.98
C ARG A 318 7.99 10.91 16.12
N ALA A 319 7.94 9.70 15.56
CA ALA A 319 6.78 9.19 14.83
C ALA A 319 5.51 9.23 15.70
N THR A 320 5.61 8.83 16.97
CA THR A 320 4.51 8.90 17.93
C THR A 320 4.07 10.35 18.18
N ALA A 321 5.00 11.29 18.29
CA ALA A 321 4.68 12.71 18.43
C ALA A 321 3.97 13.30 17.19
N LEU A 322 4.19 12.71 16.02
CA LEU A 322 3.51 13.05 14.77
C LEU A 322 2.15 12.34 14.59
N GLY A 323 1.73 11.53 15.58
CA GLY A 323 0.44 10.82 15.56
C GLY A 323 0.49 9.43 14.92
N GLU A 324 1.68 8.91 14.65
CA GLU A 324 1.84 7.53 14.20
C GLU A 324 1.95 6.57 15.41
N LYS A 325 1.48 5.32 15.23
CA LYS A 325 1.86 4.22 16.11
C LYS A 325 3.05 3.52 15.46
N ALA A 326 4.20 3.54 16.11
CA ALA A 326 5.45 3.01 15.57
C ALA A 326 6.08 2.00 16.54
N TYR A 327 6.72 0.98 15.99
CA TYR A 327 7.30 -0.14 16.73
C TYR A 327 8.63 -0.54 16.10
N VAL A 328 9.65 -0.86 16.91
CA VAL A 328 10.82 -1.59 16.41
C VAL A 328 10.38 -3.04 16.19
N ILE A 329 10.35 -3.46 14.93
CA ILE A 329 9.76 -4.76 14.53
C ILE A 329 10.80 -5.82 14.16
N GLY A 330 12.07 -5.45 14.10
CA GLY A 330 13.14 -6.39 13.73
C GLY A 330 14.40 -5.70 13.29
N GLU A 331 15.21 -6.46 12.60
CA GLU A 331 16.52 -6.02 12.10
C GLU A 331 16.85 -6.65 10.74
N THR A 332 17.75 -6.02 10.00
CA THR A 332 18.32 -6.59 8.80
C THR A 332 19.43 -7.60 9.15
N VAL A 333 19.54 -8.65 8.35
CA VAL A 333 20.53 -9.74 8.53
C VAL A 333 21.23 -10.04 7.21
N ALA A 334 22.36 -10.73 7.28
CA ALA A 334 22.98 -11.30 6.09
C ALA A 334 22.10 -12.43 5.53
N GLY A 335 21.89 -12.46 4.22
CA GLY A 335 21.05 -13.44 3.53
C GLY A 335 20.01 -12.76 2.64
N GLU A 336 18.91 -13.41 2.36
CA GLU A 336 17.83 -12.91 1.52
C GLU A 336 16.46 -13.16 2.16
N GLY A 337 15.47 -12.35 1.77
CA GLY A 337 14.07 -12.52 2.17
C GLY A 337 13.77 -12.08 3.60
N VAL A 338 12.64 -12.58 4.12
CA VAL A 338 12.09 -12.25 5.44
C VAL A 338 11.96 -13.49 6.29
N ILE A 339 12.51 -13.44 7.48
CA ILE A 339 12.36 -14.45 8.54
C ILE A 339 11.37 -13.88 9.55
N LEU A 340 10.25 -14.58 9.77
CA LEU A 340 9.21 -14.22 10.73
C LEU A 340 9.43 -14.90 12.07
#